data_777dc8ea7aad06709f2baddb90926ead
#
_entry.id   777dc8ea7aad06709f2baddb90926ead
#
_cell.length_a   1.000
_cell.length_b   1.000
_cell.length_c   1.000
_cell.angle_alpha   90.00
_cell.angle_beta   90.00
_cell.angle_gamma   90.00
#
_symmetry.space_group_name_H-M   'P 1'
#
loop_
_entity.id
_entity.type
_entity.pdbx_description
1 polymer ?
#
loop_
_entity_poly.entity_id
_entity_poly.type
_entity_poly.pdbx_seq_one_letter_code
_entity_poly.pdbx_strand_id
1 'polypeptide(L)'
;MSMAIAAMVAWVVTAGIGVYMLRTWVTRGGLRRQRATGAGVPPVVVFGHASAALTGLLIWLGFVKTRSDLLAWLGVTVVAAAIALGVCTVTLWTPYPVAVPPAPTPAAVPEAMPPAEDGTVTDKMIADLLADPFPASRRPRLKLAGLVPVAHGCAALITFMFAVLAAIGAR
;
A
#
# COMPACT_ATOMS: atom_id res chain seq x y z
N MET A 1 -5.54 19.64 -26.63
CA MET A 1 -6.38 19.07 -25.54
C MET A 1 -6.30 20.04 -24.37
N SER A 2 -7.44 20.51 -23.81
CA SER A 2 -7.39 21.46 -22.70
C SER A 2 -6.83 20.76 -21.44
N MET A 3 -6.12 21.51 -20.57
CA MET A 3 -5.58 20.97 -19.31
C MET A 3 -6.66 20.34 -18.43
N ALA A 4 -7.89 20.88 -18.47
CA ALA A 4 -9.02 20.32 -17.76
C ALA A 4 -9.39 18.88 -18.22
N ILE A 5 -9.33 18.62 -19.52
CA ILE A 5 -9.57 17.29 -20.09
C ILE A 5 -8.40 16.36 -19.77
N ALA A 6 -7.16 16.86 -19.83
CA ALA A 6 -5.98 16.08 -19.46
C ALA A 6 -6.05 15.62 -17.99
N ALA A 7 -6.43 16.53 -17.08
CA ALA A 7 -6.65 16.21 -15.68
C ALA A 7 -7.75 15.16 -15.50
N MET A 8 -8.87 15.29 -16.21
CA MET A 8 -9.97 14.31 -16.15
C MET A 8 -9.52 12.91 -16.61
N VAL A 9 -8.79 12.83 -17.72
CA VAL A 9 -8.27 11.55 -18.23
C VAL A 9 -7.30 10.92 -17.23
N ALA A 10 -6.34 11.70 -16.72
CA ALA A 10 -5.40 11.24 -15.71
C ALA A 10 -6.14 10.74 -14.45
N TRP A 11 -7.20 11.45 -14.03
CA TRP A 11 -8.00 11.07 -12.87
C TRP A 11 -8.73 9.73 -13.09
N VAL A 12 -9.35 9.54 -14.26
CA VAL A 12 -10.03 8.28 -14.60
C VAL A 12 -9.04 7.10 -14.60
N VAL A 13 -7.84 7.29 -15.16
CA VAL A 13 -6.77 6.27 -15.13
C VAL A 13 -6.36 5.96 -13.68
N THR A 14 -6.11 6.98 -12.87
CA THR A 14 -5.75 6.83 -11.45
C THR A 14 -6.85 6.11 -10.68
N ALA A 15 -8.12 6.49 -10.89
CA ALA A 15 -9.28 5.85 -10.27
C ALA A 15 -9.40 4.37 -10.69
N GLY A 16 -9.15 4.04 -11.96
CA GLY A 16 -9.15 2.66 -12.45
C GLY A 16 -8.12 1.78 -11.74
N ILE A 17 -6.88 2.30 -11.57
CA ILE A 17 -5.84 1.59 -10.80
C ILE A 17 -6.28 1.43 -9.34
N GLY A 18 -6.87 2.48 -8.73
CA GLY A 18 -7.38 2.47 -7.36
C GLY A 18 -8.50 1.44 -7.16
N VAL A 19 -9.44 1.32 -8.09
CA VAL A 19 -10.51 0.31 -8.07
C VAL A 19 -9.92 -1.10 -8.13
N TYR A 20 -8.93 -1.34 -8.99
CA TYR A 20 -8.21 -2.61 -9.05
C TYR A 20 -7.55 -2.95 -7.70
N MET A 21 -6.88 -1.98 -7.08
CA MET A 21 -6.25 -2.16 -5.76
C MET A 21 -7.29 -2.46 -4.68
N LEU A 22 -8.38 -1.69 -4.63
CA LEU A 22 -9.46 -1.88 -3.68
C LEU A 22 -10.10 -3.26 -3.82
N ARG A 23 -10.44 -3.67 -5.06
CA ARG A 23 -10.95 -5.00 -5.34
C ARG A 23 -9.99 -6.09 -4.85
N THR A 24 -8.71 -5.95 -5.18
CA THR A 24 -7.68 -6.91 -4.77
C THR A 24 -7.57 -7.01 -3.24
N TRP A 25 -7.62 -5.89 -2.54
CA TRP A 25 -7.59 -5.85 -1.08
C TRP A 25 -8.82 -6.54 -0.45
N VAL A 26 -10.01 -6.25 -0.97
CA VAL A 26 -11.26 -6.88 -0.49
C VAL A 26 -11.25 -8.38 -0.75
N THR A 27 -10.93 -8.82 -1.98
CA THR A 27 -10.95 -10.26 -2.36
C THR A 27 -9.90 -11.08 -1.63
N ARG A 28 -8.76 -10.47 -1.27
CA ARG A 28 -7.72 -11.10 -0.45
C ARG A 28 -8.02 -11.11 1.05
N GLY A 29 -9.23 -10.71 1.44
CA GLY A 29 -9.68 -10.78 2.83
C GLY A 29 -9.16 -9.65 3.73
N GLY A 30 -8.79 -8.50 3.17
CA GLY A 30 -8.31 -7.35 3.93
C GLY A 30 -9.28 -6.92 5.03
N LEU A 31 -10.59 -6.88 4.74
CA LEU A 31 -11.64 -6.59 5.72
C LEU A 31 -11.73 -7.64 6.84
N ARG A 32 -11.62 -8.93 6.50
CA ARG A 32 -11.69 -10.03 7.48
C ARG A 32 -10.49 -9.98 8.42
N ARG A 33 -9.30 -9.81 7.87
CA ARG A 33 -8.06 -9.74 8.65
C ARG A 33 -8.11 -8.57 9.61
N GLN A 34 -8.48 -7.39 9.15
CA GLN A 34 -8.54 -6.19 9.98
C GLN A 34 -9.56 -6.35 11.12
N ARG A 35 -10.74 -6.95 10.86
CA ARG A 35 -11.75 -7.24 11.91
C ARG A 35 -11.28 -8.28 12.91
N ALA A 36 -10.51 -9.29 12.47
CA ALA A 36 -10.06 -10.37 13.34
C ALA A 36 -8.86 -9.99 14.21
N THR A 37 -7.94 -9.16 13.71
CA THR A 37 -6.66 -8.89 14.37
C THR A 37 -6.45 -7.43 14.74
N GLY A 38 -7.30 -6.50 14.25
CA GLY A 38 -7.08 -5.06 14.35
C GLY A 38 -5.86 -4.57 13.54
N ALA A 39 -5.13 -5.49 12.91
CA ALA A 39 -3.90 -5.17 12.17
C ALA A 39 -4.19 -4.81 10.71
N GLY A 40 -3.38 -3.91 10.16
CA GLY A 40 -3.48 -3.43 8.78
C GLY A 40 -4.23 -2.11 8.66
N VAL A 41 -4.55 -1.74 7.42
CA VAL A 41 -5.18 -0.42 7.15
C VAL A 41 -6.64 -0.43 7.59
N PRO A 42 -7.08 0.54 8.42
CA PRO A 42 -8.48 0.67 8.83
C PRO A 42 -9.41 0.83 7.60
N PRO A 43 -10.53 0.11 7.53
CA PRO A 43 -11.46 0.20 6.41
C PRO A 43 -11.96 1.63 6.15
N VAL A 44 -12.14 2.42 7.21
CA VAL A 44 -12.58 3.81 7.10
C VAL A 44 -11.59 4.67 6.31
N VAL A 45 -10.29 4.42 6.41
CA VAL A 45 -9.27 5.14 5.65
C VAL A 45 -9.29 4.71 4.18
N VAL A 46 -9.40 3.40 3.92
CA VAL A 46 -9.47 2.85 2.56
C VAL A 46 -10.71 3.35 1.82
N PHE A 47 -11.88 3.22 2.43
CA PHE A 47 -13.13 3.67 1.83
C PHE A 47 -13.24 5.20 1.81
N GLY A 48 -12.72 5.89 2.80
CA GLY A 48 -12.65 7.35 2.83
C GLY A 48 -11.81 7.90 1.68
N HIS A 49 -10.63 7.30 1.43
CA HIS A 49 -9.79 7.62 0.27
C HIS A 49 -10.54 7.39 -1.06
N ALA A 50 -11.16 6.22 -1.23
CA ALA A 50 -11.90 5.89 -2.45
C ALA A 50 -13.10 6.83 -2.67
N SER A 51 -13.85 7.16 -1.61
CA SER A 51 -14.98 8.08 -1.66
C SER A 51 -14.53 9.51 -1.99
N ALA A 52 -13.45 9.99 -1.38
CA ALA A 52 -12.90 11.30 -1.69
C ALA A 52 -12.44 11.38 -3.16
N ALA A 53 -11.76 10.35 -3.68
CA ALA A 53 -11.35 10.31 -5.07
C ALA A 53 -12.54 10.35 -6.05
N LEU A 54 -13.61 9.61 -5.76
CA LEU A 54 -14.83 9.61 -6.58
C LEU A 54 -15.57 10.96 -6.50
N THR A 55 -15.72 11.52 -5.31
CA THR A 55 -16.34 12.84 -5.10
C THR A 55 -15.58 13.92 -5.86
N GLY A 56 -14.26 13.92 -5.77
CA GLY A 56 -13.42 14.86 -6.50
C GLY A 56 -13.58 14.73 -8.01
N LEU A 57 -13.66 13.50 -8.54
CA LEU A 57 -13.91 13.27 -9.98
C LEU A 57 -15.27 13.82 -10.42
N LEU A 58 -16.32 13.66 -9.62
CA LEU A 58 -17.65 14.23 -9.93
C LEU A 58 -17.63 15.75 -9.91
N ILE A 59 -16.98 16.37 -8.93
CA ILE A 59 -16.78 17.84 -8.87
C ILE A 59 -16.01 18.31 -10.10
N TRP A 60 -14.95 17.57 -10.48
CA TRP A 60 -14.16 17.90 -11.66
C TRP A 60 -14.95 17.81 -12.96
N LEU A 61 -15.82 16.81 -13.08
CA LEU A 61 -16.75 16.69 -14.20
C LEU A 61 -17.71 17.91 -14.28
N GLY A 62 -18.19 18.38 -13.12
CA GLY A 62 -18.94 19.62 -13.00
C GLY A 62 -18.15 20.83 -13.50
N PHE A 63 -16.89 20.97 -13.10
CA PHE A 63 -15.98 22.02 -13.58
C PHE A 63 -15.81 21.98 -15.10
N VAL A 64 -15.56 20.80 -15.68
CA VAL A 64 -15.36 20.66 -17.14
C VAL A 64 -16.59 21.14 -17.92
N LYS A 65 -17.80 20.92 -17.37
CA LYS A 65 -19.06 21.33 -17.98
C LYS A 65 -19.38 22.81 -17.79
N THR A 66 -19.18 23.34 -16.58
CA THR A 66 -19.65 24.69 -16.20
C THR A 66 -18.57 25.75 -16.28
N ARG A 67 -17.29 25.35 -16.30
CA ARG A 67 -16.10 26.24 -16.24
C ARG A 67 -16.07 27.12 -14.98
N SER A 68 -16.70 26.68 -13.89
CA SER A 68 -16.74 27.40 -12.62
C SER A 68 -15.43 27.27 -11.87
N ASP A 69 -14.76 28.39 -11.56
CA ASP A 69 -13.51 28.45 -10.78
C ASP A 69 -13.68 27.80 -9.40
N LEU A 70 -14.84 27.98 -8.78
CA LEU A 70 -15.15 27.36 -7.49
C LEU A 70 -15.05 25.83 -7.58
N LEU A 71 -15.63 25.22 -8.62
CA LEU A 71 -15.56 23.77 -8.81
C LEU A 71 -14.15 23.30 -9.14
N ALA A 72 -13.34 24.11 -9.86
CA ALA A 72 -11.95 23.79 -10.11
C ALA A 72 -11.16 23.68 -8.80
N TRP A 73 -11.25 24.70 -7.93
CA TRP A 73 -10.54 24.72 -6.65
C TRP A 73 -11.06 23.70 -5.65
N LEU A 74 -12.38 23.45 -5.62
CA LEU A 74 -12.95 22.36 -4.83
C LEU A 74 -12.39 21.01 -5.29
N GLY A 75 -12.31 20.76 -6.59
CA GLY A 75 -11.72 19.54 -7.14
C GLY A 75 -10.26 19.37 -6.74
N VAL A 76 -9.44 20.44 -6.84
CA VAL A 76 -8.04 20.46 -6.38
C VAL A 76 -7.94 20.13 -4.89
N THR A 77 -8.79 20.74 -4.05
CA THR A 77 -8.78 20.50 -2.60
C THR A 77 -9.14 19.04 -2.28
N VAL A 78 -10.15 18.49 -2.93
CA VAL A 78 -10.60 17.11 -2.67
C VAL A 78 -9.56 16.09 -3.17
N VAL A 79 -8.88 16.33 -4.32
CA VAL A 79 -7.80 15.43 -4.75
C VAL A 79 -6.59 15.50 -3.83
N ALA A 80 -6.25 16.69 -3.30
CA ALA A 80 -5.20 16.82 -2.30
C ALA A 80 -5.53 16.03 -1.02
N ALA A 81 -6.77 16.13 -0.53
CA ALA A 81 -7.25 15.34 0.61
C ALA A 81 -7.22 13.82 0.33
N ALA A 82 -7.62 13.41 -0.88
CA ALA A 82 -7.52 12.02 -1.29
C ALA A 82 -6.06 11.53 -1.31
N ILE A 83 -5.12 12.32 -1.82
CA ILE A 83 -3.69 11.99 -1.80
C ILE A 83 -3.19 11.85 -0.36
N ALA A 84 -3.55 12.78 0.54
CA ALA A 84 -3.17 12.71 1.96
C ALA A 84 -3.67 11.42 2.62
N LEU A 85 -4.94 11.03 2.39
CA LEU A 85 -5.48 9.75 2.84
C LEU A 85 -4.76 8.55 2.21
N GLY A 86 -4.36 8.65 0.94
CA GLY A 86 -3.55 7.63 0.25
C GLY A 86 -2.19 7.45 0.90
N VAL A 87 -1.51 8.53 1.26
CA VAL A 87 -0.24 8.47 2.00
C VAL A 87 -0.46 7.83 3.37
N CYS A 88 -1.53 8.17 4.09
CA CYS A 88 -1.87 7.51 5.35
C CYS A 88 -2.06 5.99 5.16
N THR A 89 -2.68 5.54 4.06
CA THR A 89 -2.82 4.09 3.81
C THR A 89 -1.48 3.40 3.63
N VAL A 90 -0.53 4.02 2.94
CA VAL A 90 0.81 3.47 2.73
C VAL A 90 1.60 3.44 4.03
N THR A 91 1.57 4.51 4.82
CA THR A 91 2.29 4.58 6.10
C THR A 91 1.76 3.59 7.13
N LEU A 92 0.44 3.40 7.19
CA LEU A 92 -0.18 2.42 8.08
C LEU A 92 0.01 0.97 7.58
N TRP A 93 0.30 0.78 6.30
CA TRP A 93 0.51 -0.55 5.72
C TRP A 93 1.96 -1.01 5.79
N THR A 94 2.93 -0.11 5.97
CA THR A 94 4.31 -0.51 6.24
C THR A 94 4.33 -1.28 7.56
N PRO A 95 4.67 -2.58 7.55
CA PRO A 95 4.75 -3.32 8.80
C PRO A 95 5.85 -2.67 9.64
N TYR A 96 5.47 -2.03 10.74
CA TYR A 96 6.45 -1.75 11.78
C TYR A 96 7.14 -3.09 12.09
N PRO A 97 8.47 -3.12 12.22
CA PRO A 97 9.13 -4.34 12.65
C PRO A 97 8.44 -4.75 13.95
N VAL A 98 7.65 -5.83 13.87
CA VAL A 98 7.09 -6.47 15.06
C VAL A 98 8.30 -6.80 15.90
N ALA A 99 8.44 -6.16 17.06
CA ALA A 99 9.47 -6.52 18.02
C ALA A 99 9.33 -8.04 18.20
N VAL A 100 10.29 -8.78 17.67
CA VAL A 100 10.34 -10.24 17.89
C VAL A 100 10.36 -10.38 19.40
N PRO A 101 9.37 -11.03 20.03
CA PRO A 101 9.42 -11.27 21.46
C PRO A 101 10.80 -11.87 21.77
N PRO A 102 11.49 -11.43 22.79
CA PRO A 102 12.75 -12.07 23.16
C PRO A 102 12.50 -13.57 23.17
N ALA A 103 13.37 -14.31 22.49
CA ALA A 103 13.28 -15.76 22.48
C ALA A 103 13.05 -16.21 23.94
N PRO A 104 12.08 -17.09 24.19
CA PRO A 104 11.84 -17.56 25.55
C PRO A 104 13.20 -17.93 26.12
N THR A 105 13.57 -17.28 27.24
CA THR A 105 14.80 -17.63 27.95
C THR A 105 14.80 -19.15 28.05
N PRO A 106 15.85 -19.84 27.58
CA PRO A 106 15.86 -21.30 27.67
C PRO A 106 15.48 -21.63 29.11
N ALA A 107 14.32 -22.25 29.31
CA ALA A 107 13.94 -22.72 30.63
C ALA A 107 15.16 -23.49 31.13
N ALA A 108 15.62 -23.14 32.34
CA ALA A 108 16.81 -23.71 32.92
C ALA A 108 16.81 -25.20 32.56
N VAL A 109 17.81 -25.61 31.76
CA VAL A 109 17.95 -26.99 31.31
C VAL A 109 17.81 -27.82 32.56
N PRO A 110 16.83 -28.76 32.64
CA PRO A 110 16.79 -29.64 33.76
C PRO A 110 18.12 -30.35 33.82
N GLU A 111 18.84 -30.15 34.92
CA GLU A 111 20.14 -30.75 35.19
C GLU A 111 19.96 -32.28 35.35
N ALA A 112 19.81 -32.95 34.27
CA ALA A 112 19.96 -34.39 34.11
C ALA A 112 19.37 -34.84 32.77
N MET A 113 20.00 -34.44 31.69
CA MET A 113 19.85 -35.23 30.48
C MET A 113 20.95 -36.32 30.54
N PRO A 114 20.60 -37.58 30.42
CA PRO A 114 21.61 -38.64 30.36
C PRO A 114 22.58 -38.35 29.23
N PRO A 115 23.87 -38.69 29.36
CA PRO A 115 24.83 -38.42 28.31
C PRO A 115 24.30 -38.97 27.00
N ALA A 116 24.14 -38.10 25.99
CA ALA A 116 23.74 -38.49 24.66
C ALA A 116 24.80 -39.50 24.14
N GLU A 117 24.46 -40.76 24.17
CA GLU A 117 25.19 -41.75 23.41
C GLU A 117 25.02 -41.40 21.94
N ASP A 118 26.13 -41.13 21.32
CA ASP A 118 26.39 -41.15 19.89
C ASP A 118 26.51 -39.78 19.20
N GLY A 119 27.79 -39.47 18.82
CA GLY A 119 28.18 -38.28 18.07
C GLY A 119 27.60 -38.16 16.65
N THR A 120 26.68 -39.06 16.28
CA THR A 120 26.10 -39.12 14.93
C THR A 120 25.03 -38.03 14.68
N VAL A 121 24.38 -37.49 15.73
CA VAL A 121 23.37 -36.44 15.57
C VAL A 121 24.02 -35.11 15.20
N THR A 122 25.20 -34.85 15.75
CA THR A 122 25.94 -33.59 15.51
C THR A 122 26.51 -33.55 14.10
N ASP A 123 27.02 -34.67 13.59
CA ASP A 123 27.57 -34.78 12.24
C ASP A 123 26.51 -34.62 11.15
N LYS A 124 25.31 -35.18 11.38
CA LYS A 124 24.18 -35.03 10.47
C LYS A 124 23.67 -33.60 10.45
N MET A 125 23.56 -32.95 11.60
CA MET A 125 23.13 -31.57 11.72
C MET A 125 24.14 -30.60 11.11
N ILE A 126 25.45 -30.90 11.25
CA ILE A 126 26.52 -30.15 10.59
C ILE A 126 26.51 -30.43 9.09
N ALA A 127 26.29 -31.66 8.66
CA ALA A 127 26.17 -32.01 7.25
C ALA A 127 24.97 -31.34 6.59
N ASP A 128 23.82 -31.30 7.27
CA ASP A 128 22.60 -30.59 6.77
C ASP A 128 22.82 -29.06 6.72
N LEU A 129 23.53 -28.48 7.67
CA LEU A 129 23.91 -27.05 7.65
C LEU A 129 24.93 -26.75 6.55
N LEU A 130 25.82 -27.69 6.23
CA LEU A 130 26.82 -27.53 5.15
C LEU A 130 26.26 -27.92 3.78
N ALA A 131 25.20 -28.78 3.74
CA ALA A 131 24.51 -29.16 2.52
C ALA A 131 23.48 -28.12 2.06
N ASP A 132 23.06 -27.21 2.96
CA ASP A 132 22.23 -26.07 2.57
C ASP A 132 23.18 -25.02 1.96
N PRO A 133 23.32 -24.98 0.62
CA PRO A 133 24.12 -23.92 0.02
C PRO A 133 23.48 -22.62 0.51
N PHE A 134 24.27 -21.75 1.14
CA PHE A 134 23.89 -20.38 1.51
C PHE A 134 22.76 -19.92 0.61
N PRO A 135 21.57 -19.54 1.12
CA PRO A 135 20.43 -19.26 0.28
C PRO A 135 20.90 -18.27 -0.76
N ALA A 136 21.11 -18.79 -1.97
CA ALA A 136 21.69 -18.06 -3.09
C ALA A 136 20.96 -16.74 -3.12
N SER A 137 21.68 -15.68 -2.82
CA SER A 137 21.20 -14.31 -2.62
C SER A 137 19.93 -14.11 -3.43
N ARG A 138 18.77 -14.15 -2.77
CA ARG A 138 17.49 -13.91 -3.43
C ARG A 138 17.62 -12.52 -4.00
N ARG A 139 18.05 -12.44 -5.25
CA ARG A 139 18.00 -11.18 -6.01
C ARG A 139 16.62 -10.63 -5.70
N PRO A 140 16.50 -9.39 -5.23
CA PRO A 140 15.21 -8.81 -4.94
C PRO A 140 14.41 -8.86 -6.25
N ARG A 141 13.60 -9.89 -6.43
CA ARG A 141 12.62 -9.90 -7.52
C ARG A 141 11.69 -8.76 -7.15
N LEU A 142 11.83 -7.63 -7.86
CA LEU A 142 10.85 -6.55 -7.80
C LEU A 142 9.49 -7.23 -8.00
N LYS A 143 8.80 -7.48 -6.88
CA LYS A 143 7.48 -8.11 -6.95
C LYS A 143 6.60 -7.09 -7.66
N LEU A 144 6.15 -7.41 -8.86
CA LEU A 144 5.22 -6.57 -9.65
C LEU A 144 4.07 -6.02 -8.78
N ALA A 145 3.67 -6.76 -7.74
CA ALA A 145 2.69 -6.33 -6.76
C ALA A 145 3.06 -5.03 -6.01
N GLY A 146 4.36 -4.71 -5.87
CA GLY A 146 4.82 -3.46 -5.26
C GLY A 146 4.82 -2.27 -6.22
N LEU A 147 4.83 -2.52 -7.55
CA LEU A 147 4.81 -1.46 -8.54
C LEU A 147 3.44 -0.79 -8.70
N VAL A 148 2.35 -1.52 -8.44
CA VAL A 148 0.98 -1.00 -8.61
C VAL A 148 0.69 0.18 -7.65
N PRO A 149 1.00 0.12 -6.34
CA PRO A 149 0.84 1.27 -5.45
C PRO A 149 1.70 2.47 -5.87
N VAL A 150 2.93 2.23 -6.31
CA VAL A 150 3.83 3.30 -6.79
C VAL A 150 3.25 3.95 -8.04
N ALA A 151 2.83 3.15 -9.03
CA ALA A 151 2.22 3.65 -10.25
C ALA A 151 0.93 4.46 -9.94
N HIS A 152 0.11 3.99 -8.99
CA HIS A 152 -1.08 4.70 -8.54
C HIS A 152 -0.72 6.06 -7.92
N GLY A 153 0.28 6.10 -7.03
CA GLY A 153 0.75 7.33 -6.41
C GLY A 153 1.31 8.34 -7.43
N CYS A 154 2.12 7.88 -8.39
CA CYS A 154 2.62 8.72 -9.47
C CYS A 154 1.48 9.28 -10.34
N ALA A 155 0.50 8.45 -10.70
CA ALA A 155 -0.66 8.87 -11.48
C ALA A 155 -1.50 9.90 -10.71
N ALA A 156 -1.65 9.75 -9.38
CA ALA A 156 -2.35 10.71 -8.53
C ALA A 156 -1.64 12.08 -8.49
N LEU A 157 -0.30 12.10 -8.41
CA LEU A 157 0.48 13.34 -8.47
C LEU A 157 0.36 14.03 -9.83
N ILE A 158 0.39 13.28 -10.93
CA ILE A 158 0.18 13.81 -12.28
C ILE A 158 -1.22 14.40 -12.40
N THR A 159 -2.23 13.71 -11.89
CA THR A 159 -3.62 14.18 -11.85
C THR A 159 -3.72 15.49 -11.09
N PHE A 160 -3.12 15.56 -9.90
CA PHE A 160 -3.09 16.77 -9.08
C PHE A 160 -2.43 17.95 -9.81
N MET A 161 -1.28 17.72 -10.43
CA MET A 161 -0.56 18.75 -11.18
C MET A 161 -1.41 19.30 -12.32
N PHE A 162 -2.03 18.45 -13.13
CA PHE A 162 -2.92 18.92 -14.20
C PHE A 162 -4.15 19.64 -13.66
N ALA A 163 -4.69 19.21 -12.53
CA ALA A 163 -5.83 19.88 -11.91
C ALA A 163 -5.46 21.30 -11.44
N VAL A 164 -4.32 21.47 -10.79
CA VAL A 164 -3.82 22.79 -10.36
C VAL A 164 -3.59 23.70 -11.56
N LEU A 165 -2.89 23.21 -12.60
CA LEU A 165 -2.63 23.99 -13.82
C LEU A 165 -3.93 24.40 -14.53
N ALA A 166 -4.93 23.50 -14.56
CA ALA A 166 -6.23 23.81 -15.15
C ALA A 166 -7.01 24.83 -14.31
N ALA A 167 -6.93 24.77 -12.97
CA ALA A 167 -7.60 25.72 -12.07
C ALA A 167 -6.97 27.12 -12.17
N ILE A 168 -5.64 27.21 -12.30
CA ILE A 168 -4.96 28.51 -12.52
C ILE A 168 -5.31 29.11 -13.88
N GLY A 169 -5.40 28.29 -14.92
CA GLY A 169 -5.72 28.73 -16.29
C GLY A 169 -7.20 28.95 -16.56
N ALA A 170 -8.08 28.75 -15.59
CA ALA A 170 -9.52 28.98 -15.69
C ALA A 170 -9.92 30.45 -15.42
N ARG A 171 -8.98 31.26 -14.91
CA ARG A 171 -9.15 32.69 -14.60
C ARG A 171 -9.13 33.57 -15.82
#